data_1874fad4e7738e2629493bf3c9296fc6
#
_entry.id   1874fad4e7738e2629493bf3c9296fc6
#
_cell.length_a   1.000
_cell.length_b   1.000
_cell.length_c   1.000
_cell.angle_alpha   90.00
_cell.angle_beta   90.00
_cell.angle_gamma   90.00
#
_symmetry.space_group_name_H-M   'P 1'
#
loop_
_entity.id
_entity.type
_entity.pdbx_description
1 polymer ?
#
loop_
_entity_poly.entity_id
_entity_poly.type
_entity_poly.pdbx_seq_one_letter_code
_entity_poly.pdbx_strand_id
1 'polypeptide(L)'
;RKGIVTPEMEFIAIRENQRIEAIRETHLLRQHAGESFGANIQKLITPEFVRDEVARGRAIIPNNINHPESEPMIIGRNFLTKVNANIGNSAVSSGIAEEVEKLVWAIRWGADTVMDLSTGKHIHETREWIIRN
;
A
#
# COMPACT_ATOMS: atom_id res chain seq x y z
N ARG A 1 -7.77 18.20 6.92
CA ARG A 1 -7.94 19.19 8.02
C ARG A 1 -9.33 19.84 8.02
N LYS A 2 -10.10 19.74 6.91
CA LYS A 2 -11.48 20.25 6.82
C LYS A 2 -12.53 19.33 7.48
N GLY A 3 -12.14 18.20 8.03
CA GLY A 3 -13.05 17.21 8.63
C GLY A 3 -13.87 16.40 7.63
N ILE A 4 -13.53 16.44 6.35
CA ILE A 4 -14.26 15.74 5.29
C ILE A 4 -13.76 14.31 5.21
N VAL A 5 -14.69 13.35 5.21
CA VAL A 5 -14.43 11.96 4.82
C VAL A 5 -14.55 11.88 3.29
N THR A 6 -13.56 11.27 2.64
CA THR A 6 -13.55 11.10 1.19
C THR A 6 -13.88 9.65 0.81
N PRO A 7 -14.31 9.38 -0.46
CA PRO A 7 -14.54 8.02 -0.93
C PRO A 7 -13.33 7.08 -0.75
N GLU A 8 -12.11 7.60 -0.90
CA GLU A 8 -10.88 6.84 -0.67
C GLU A 8 -10.76 6.38 0.80
N MET A 9 -11.18 7.21 1.75
CA MET A 9 -11.17 6.86 3.17
C MET A 9 -12.21 5.79 3.51
N GLU A 10 -13.36 5.83 2.86
CA GLU A 10 -14.40 4.79 2.96
C GLU A 10 -13.89 3.46 2.37
N PHE A 11 -13.31 3.49 1.19
CA PHE A 11 -12.71 2.32 0.55
C PHE A 11 -11.63 1.69 1.44
N ILE A 12 -10.72 2.51 1.97
CA ILE A 12 -9.66 2.06 2.88
C ILE A 12 -10.25 1.37 4.11
N ALA A 13 -11.26 1.96 4.75
CA ALA A 13 -11.90 1.38 5.93
C ALA A 13 -12.48 -0.01 5.63
N ILE A 14 -13.15 -0.17 4.49
CA ILE A 14 -13.69 -1.47 4.05
C ILE A 14 -12.56 -2.49 3.87
N ARG A 15 -11.51 -2.13 3.13
CA ARG A 15 -10.38 -3.03 2.83
C ARG A 15 -9.60 -3.43 4.08
N GLU A 16 -9.33 -2.51 4.99
CA GLU A 16 -8.67 -2.81 6.27
C GLU A 16 -9.50 -3.79 7.11
N ASN A 17 -10.82 -3.57 7.21
CA ASN A 17 -11.69 -4.46 7.96
C ASN A 17 -11.76 -5.87 7.37
N GLN A 18 -11.84 -6.01 6.05
CA GLN A 18 -11.79 -7.30 5.36
C GLN A 18 -10.49 -8.06 5.66
N ARG A 19 -9.35 -7.38 5.64
CA ARG A 19 -8.06 -7.99 5.97
C ARG A 19 -7.96 -8.37 7.46
N ILE A 20 -8.44 -7.54 8.36
CA ILE A 20 -8.47 -7.84 9.80
C ILE A 20 -9.29 -9.09 10.07
N GLU A 21 -10.45 -9.23 9.43
CA GLU A 21 -11.32 -10.40 9.55
C GLU A 21 -10.62 -11.67 9.03
N ALA A 22 -10.06 -11.63 7.83
CA ALA A 22 -9.31 -12.75 7.26
C ALA A 22 -8.13 -13.19 8.14
N ILE A 23 -7.39 -12.26 8.74
CA ILE A 23 -6.28 -12.58 9.65
C ILE A 23 -6.80 -13.25 10.93
N ARG A 24 -7.93 -12.83 11.47
CA ARG A 24 -8.54 -13.43 12.66
C ARG A 24 -8.96 -14.88 12.40
N GLU A 25 -9.53 -15.17 11.23
CA GLU A 25 -9.92 -16.51 10.83
C GLU A 25 -8.73 -17.47 10.72
N THR A 26 -7.59 -16.99 10.25
CA THR A 26 -6.38 -17.80 10.03
C THR A 26 -5.56 -18.07 11.30
N HIS A 27 -5.97 -17.57 12.45
CA HIS A 27 -5.22 -17.65 13.73
C HIS A 27 -3.81 -17.06 13.69
N LEU A 28 -3.44 -16.34 12.63
CA LEU A 28 -2.11 -15.73 12.48
C LEU A 28 -1.76 -14.77 13.61
N LEU A 29 -2.76 -14.09 14.19
CA LEU A 29 -2.57 -13.20 15.35
C LEU A 29 -2.10 -13.93 16.62
N ARG A 30 -2.17 -15.27 16.66
CA ARG A 30 -1.74 -16.08 17.80
C ARG A 30 -0.35 -16.68 17.65
N GLN A 31 0.19 -16.69 16.43
CA GLN A 31 1.48 -17.34 16.15
C GLN A 31 2.68 -16.57 16.68
N HIS A 32 2.57 -15.26 16.80
CA HIS A 32 3.65 -14.39 17.26
C HIS A 32 3.10 -13.39 18.27
N ALA A 33 3.08 -13.78 19.53
CA ALA A 33 2.83 -12.86 20.64
C ALA A 33 4.06 -11.96 20.79
N GLY A 34 4.08 -10.81 20.12
CA GLY A 34 5.19 -9.86 20.15
C GLY A 34 4.78 -8.51 20.74
N GLU A 35 5.77 -7.67 20.95
CA GLU A 35 5.58 -6.29 21.36
C GLU A 35 4.87 -5.50 20.27
N SER A 36 3.84 -4.74 20.63
CA SER A 36 3.10 -3.91 19.66
C SER A 36 3.87 -2.67 19.24
N PHE A 37 4.93 -2.30 19.97
CA PHE A 37 5.68 -1.05 19.80
C PHE A 37 4.80 0.20 19.72
N GLY A 38 3.68 0.18 20.47
CA GLY A 38 2.69 1.24 20.51
C GLY A 38 1.71 1.27 19.33
N ALA A 39 1.71 0.27 18.46
CA ALA A 39 0.64 0.10 17.50
C ALA A 39 -0.65 -0.33 18.23
N ASN A 40 -1.78 0.25 17.82
CA ASN A 40 -3.09 -0.08 18.37
C ASN A 40 -4.09 -0.22 17.21
N ILE A 41 -4.08 -1.41 16.62
CA ILE A 41 -5.00 -1.72 15.52
C ILE A 41 -6.40 -1.89 16.10
N GLN A 42 -7.32 -1.04 15.67
CA GLN A 42 -8.71 -1.07 16.09
C GLN A 42 -9.39 -2.37 15.65
N LYS A 43 -10.40 -2.80 16.41
CA LYS A 43 -11.24 -3.95 16.02
C LYS A 43 -12.06 -3.65 14.77
N LEU A 44 -12.43 -2.40 14.59
CA LEU A 44 -13.18 -1.87 13.44
C LEU A 44 -12.53 -0.54 13.03
N ILE A 45 -12.13 -0.44 11.79
CA ILE A 45 -11.63 0.78 11.17
C ILE A 45 -12.82 1.52 10.55
N THR A 46 -13.03 2.77 10.95
CA THR A 46 -14.06 3.64 10.35
C THR A 46 -13.43 4.68 9.43
N PRO A 47 -14.18 5.22 8.46
CA PRO A 47 -13.68 6.30 7.60
C PRO A 47 -13.23 7.55 8.37
N GLU A 48 -13.91 7.86 9.47
CA GLU A 48 -13.55 8.96 10.37
C GLU A 48 -12.22 8.71 11.07
N PHE A 49 -11.96 7.46 11.48
CA PHE A 49 -10.68 7.07 12.05
C PHE A 49 -9.55 7.24 11.04
N VAL A 50 -9.76 6.80 9.79
CA VAL A 50 -8.80 7.00 8.68
C VAL A 50 -8.50 8.49 8.50
N ARG A 51 -9.55 9.31 8.40
CA ARG A 51 -9.42 10.77 8.29
C ARG A 51 -8.61 11.37 9.43
N ASP A 52 -8.90 10.98 10.66
CA ASP A 52 -8.27 11.55 11.85
C ASP A 52 -6.78 11.17 11.95
N GLU A 53 -6.43 9.93 11.60
CA GLU A 53 -5.03 9.49 11.55
C GLU A 53 -4.24 10.26 10.48
N VAL A 54 -4.83 10.49 9.30
CA VAL A 54 -4.22 11.32 8.24
C VAL A 54 -4.11 12.78 8.69
N ALA A 55 -5.16 13.35 9.29
CA ALA A 55 -5.18 14.74 9.75
C ALA A 55 -4.13 15.02 10.83
N ARG A 56 -3.86 14.04 11.69
CA ARG A 56 -2.83 14.09 12.74
C ARG A 56 -1.42 13.81 12.23
N GLY A 57 -1.25 13.46 10.95
CA GLY A 57 0.04 13.12 10.36
C GLY A 57 0.60 11.77 10.83
N ARG A 58 -0.25 10.86 11.31
CA ARG A 58 0.15 9.51 11.76
C ARG A 58 -0.05 8.43 10.69
N ALA A 59 -0.70 8.79 9.59
CA ALA A 59 -0.91 7.93 8.44
C ALA A 59 -0.90 8.73 7.15
N ILE A 60 -0.59 8.03 6.04
CA ILE A 60 -0.65 8.59 4.69
C ILE A 60 -1.47 7.66 3.78
N ILE A 61 -2.07 8.25 2.76
CA ILE A 61 -2.71 7.54 1.66
C ILE A 61 -1.87 7.79 0.41
N PRO A 62 -0.97 6.86 0.04
CA PRO A 62 -0.12 6.99 -1.14
C PRO A 62 -0.93 6.69 -2.40
N ASN A 63 -1.67 7.68 -2.86
CA ASN A 63 -2.50 7.59 -4.05
C ASN A 63 -2.34 8.84 -4.92
N ASN A 64 -2.43 8.68 -6.23
CA ASN A 64 -2.28 9.75 -7.20
C ASN A 64 -3.55 9.85 -8.07
N ILE A 65 -4.13 11.02 -8.16
CA ILE A 65 -5.31 11.29 -9.00
C ILE A 65 -5.06 10.99 -10.48
N ASN A 66 -3.80 11.00 -10.93
CA ASN A 66 -3.40 10.68 -12.30
C ASN A 66 -3.13 9.18 -12.52
N HIS A 67 -3.34 8.35 -11.51
CA HIS A 67 -3.19 6.90 -11.56
C HIS A 67 -4.53 6.23 -11.23
N PRO A 68 -5.49 6.24 -12.19
CA PRO A 68 -6.85 5.75 -11.93
C PRO A 68 -6.93 4.24 -11.65
N GLU A 69 -5.93 3.48 -12.09
CA GLU A 69 -5.84 2.03 -11.86
C GLU A 69 -5.43 1.69 -10.42
N SER A 70 -4.88 2.64 -9.67
CA SER A 70 -4.45 2.38 -8.30
C SER A 70 -5.64 2.25 -7.34
N GLU A 71 -5.55 1.29 -6.43
CA GLU A 71 -6.47 1.19 -5.31
C GLU A 71 -5.92 1.97 -4.11
N PRO A 72 -6.71 2.90 -3.51
CA PRO A 72 -6.25 3.61 -2.34
C PRO A 72 -6.03 2.66 -1.15
N MET A 73 -4.91 2.85 -0.47
CA MET A 73 -4.60 2.13 0.76
C MET A 73 -3.96 3.07 1.77
N ILE A 74 -3.79 2.65 3.01
CA ILE A 74 -3.23 3.48 4.06
C ILE A 74 -1.97 2.85 4.65
N ILE A 75 -0.98 3.69 4.88
CA ILE A 75 0.22 3.34 5.64
C ILE A 75 0.22 4.14 6.93
N GLY A 76 0.24 3.47 8.05
CA GLY A 76 0.24 4.12 9.35
C GLY A 76 0.35 3.13 10.49
N ARG A 77 0.81 3.62 11.65
CA ARG A 77 1.10 2.80 12.82
C ARG A 77 -0.09 2.03 13.35
N ASN A 78 -1.30 2.57 13.20
CA ASN A 78 -2.53 1.98 13.73
C ASN A 78 -3.32 1.19 12.68
N PHE A 79 -2.66 0.80 11.59
CA PHE A 79 -3.22 0.01 10.50
C PHE A 79 -2.36 -1.24 10.28
N LEU A 80 -2.89 -2.20 9.51
CA LEU A 80 -2.14 -3.40 9.14
C LEU A 80 -0.87 -3.01 8.36
N THR A 81 0.21 -3.73 8.61
CA THR A 81 1.48 -3.55 7.92
C THR A 81 1.31 -3.74 6.41
N LYS A 82 1.88 -2.84 5.64
CA LYS A 82 1.92 -2.92 4.17
C LYS A 82 3.32 -3.33 3.72
N VAL A 83 3.36 -4.20 2.72
CA VAL A 83 4.60 -4.69 2.13
C VAL A 83 4.92 -3.88 0.89
N ASN A 84 6.11 -3.30 0.85
CA ASN A 84 6.62 -2.60 -0.32
C ASN A 84 7.63 -3.49 -1.06
N ALA A 85 7.45 -3.64 -2.37
CA ALA A 85 8.42 -4.26 -3.26
C ALA A 85 9.22 -3.18 -4.00
N ASN A 86 10.54 -3.37 -4.06
CA ASN A 86 11.41 -2.50 -4.85
C ASN A 86 11.71 -3.16 -6.19
N ILE A 87 11.53 -2.40 -7.27
CA ILE A 87 11.93 -2.76 -8.63
C ILE A 87 12.77 -1.62 -9.20
N GLY A 88 13.38 -1.82 -10.35
CA GLY A 88 14.11 -0.77 -11.04
C GLY A 88 15.19 -1.32 -11.95
N ASN A 89 15.35 -0.67 -13.10
CA ASN A 89 16.43 -0.94 -14.03
C ASN A 89 17.70 -0.19 -13.66
N SER A 90 18.82 -0.68 -14.17
CA SER A 90 20.13 -0.01 -14.08
C SER A 90 20.78 0.11 -15.46
N ALA A 91 21.92 0.75 -15.53
CA ALA A 91 22.67 0.89 -16.79
C ALA A 91 23.12 -0.45 -17.40
N VAL A 92 23.17 -1.50 -16.58
CA VAL A 92 23.72 -2.82 -16.94
C VAL A 92 22.69 -3.95 -16.88
N SER A 93 21.50 -3.71 -16.38
CA SER A 93 20.49 -4.76 -16.25
C SER A 93 19.08 -4.24 -16.40
N SER A 94 18.25 -5.10 -16.90
CA SER A 94 16.82 -5.08 -17.11
C SER A 94 16.28 -3.98 -18.05
N GLY A 95 15.35 -4.39 -18.88
CA GLY A 95 14.57 -3.53 -19.76
C GLY A 95 13.16 -3.27 -19.23
N ILE A 96 12.37 -2.49 -19.95
CA ILE A 96 10.99 -2.13 -19.57
C ILE A 96 10.13 -3.38 -19.33
N ALA A 97 10.19 -4.36 -20.24
CA ALA A 97 9.40 -5.58 -20.14
C ALA A 97 9.71 -6.38 -18.86
N GLU A 98 10.99 -6.46 -18.48
CA GLU A 98 11.40 -7.13 -17.26
C GLU A 98 10.94 -6.40 -16.01
N GLU A 99 10.93 -5.06 -16.01
CA GLU A 99 10.42 -4.28 -14.88
C GLU A 99 8.90 -4.46 -14.72
N VAL A 100 8.16 -4.52 -15.82
CA VAL A 100 6.72 -4.83 -15.78
C VAL A 100 6.47 -6.25 -15.27
N GLU A 101 7.28 -7.23 -15.68
CA GLU A 101 7.18 -8.60 -15.17
C GLU A 101 7.45 -8.65 -13.67
N LYS A 102 8.46 -7.95 -13.18
CA LYS A 102 8.74 -7.83 -11.74
C LYS A 102 7.57 -7.19 -10.99
N LEU A 103 6.93 -6.16 -11.54
CA LEU A 103 5.72 -5.56 -10.97
C LEU A 103 4.62 -6.60 -10.81
N VAL A 104 4.30 -7.33 -11.90
CA VAL A 104 3.25 -8.35 -11.89
C VAL A 104 3.53 -9.42 -10.85
N TRP A 105 4.76 -9.89 -10.73
CA TRP A 105 5.16 -10.84 -9.71
C TRP A 105 5.06 -10.27 -8.29
N ALA A 106 5.48 -9.03 -8.09
CA ALA A 106 5.37 -8.37 -6.79
C ALA A 106 3.91 -8.32 -6.31
N ILE A 107 2.99 -7.94 -7.19
CA ILE A 107 1.55 -7.91 -6.90
C ILE A 107 1.02 -9.32 -6.59
N ARG A 108 1.37 -10.32 -7.41
CA ARG A 108 0.94 -11.72 -7.20
C ARG A 108 1.41 -12.29 -5.87
N TRP A 109 2.59 -11.88 -5.38
CA TRP A 109 3.13 -12.29 -4.10
C TRP A 109 2.69 -11.39 -2.93
N GLY A 110 1.74 -10.48 -3.16
CA GLY A 110 1.06 -9.73 -2.12
C GLY A 110 1.73 -8.43 -1.72
N ALA A 111 2.53 -7.83 -2.58
CA ALA A 111 2.99 -6.46 -2.37
C ALA A 111 1.81 -5.49 -2.37
N ASP A 112 1.77 -4.60 -1.40
CA ASP A 112 0.77 -3.55 -1.28
C ASP A 112 1.18 -2.29 -2.05
N THR A 113 2.47 -2.06 -2.19
CA THR A 113 3.08 -0.98 -2.96
C THR A 113 4.28 -1.48 -3.73
N VAL A 114 4.59 -0.78 -4.81
CA VAL A 114 5.82 -0.98 -5.58
C VAL A 114 6.55 0.36 -5.68
N MET A 115 7.85 0.33 -5.44
CA MET A 115 8.72 1.49 -5.59
C MET A 115 9.67 1.26 -6.75
N ASP A 116 9.58 2.09 -7.79
CA ASP A 116 10.52 2.07 -8.90
C ASP A 116 11.77 2.89 -8.57
N LEU A 117 12.90 2.19 -8.46
CA LEU A 117 14.22 2.74 -8.17
C LEU A 117 15.11 2.79 -9.42
N SER A 118 14.52 2.86 -10.62
CA SER A 118 15.24 2.87 -11.89
C SER A 118 16.26 4.01 -11.97
N THR A 119 17.49 3.66 -12.38
CA THR A 119 18.60 4.60 -12.61
C THR A 119 19.17 4.48 -14.03
N GLY A 120 18.66 3.56 -14.83
CA GLY A 120 19.11 3.30 -16.21
C GLY A 120 18.51 4.25 -17.24
N LYS A 121 18.30 3.72 -18.45
CA LYS A 121 17.68 4.46 -19.55
C LYS A 121 16.14 4.34 -19.50
N HIS A 122 15.45 5.27 -20.17
CA HIS A 122 13.99 5.23 -20.37
C HIS A 122 13.16 5.18 -19.07
N ILE A 123 13.60 5.88 -18.02
CA ILE A 123 12.94 5.86 -16.70
C ILE A 123 11.47 6.28 -16.79
N HIS A 124 11.16 7.35 -17.50
CA HIS A 124 9.77 7.82 -17.64
C HIS A 124 8.89 6.82 -18.39
N GLU A 125 9.41 6.24 -19.46
CA GLU A 125 8.71 5.21 -20.23
C GLU A 125 8.49 3.96 -19.39
N THR A 126 9.48 3.51 -18.64
CA THR A 126 9.36 2.38 -17.70
C THR A 126 8.25 2.63 -16.68
N ARG A 127 8.18 3.82 -16.10
CA ARG A 127 7.15 4.20 -15.12
C ARG A 127 5.75 4.24 -15.73
N GLU A 128 5.60 4.75 -16.95
CA GLU A 128 4.32 4.71 -17.65
C GLU A 128 3.82 3.28 -17.86
N TRP A 129 4.68 2.37 -18.26
CA TRP A 129 4.33 0.97 -18.39
C TRP A 129 4.00 0.30 -17.06
N ILE A 130 4.73 0.63 -16.00
CA ILE A 130 4.43 0.15 -14.64
C ILE A 130 3.05 0.62 -14.18
N ILE A 131 2.72 1.89 -14.39
CA ILE A 131 1.44 2.48 -13.95
C ILE A 131 0.25 1.88 -14.71
N ARG A 132 0.42 1.43 -15.96
CA ARG A 132 -0.66 0.94 -16.82
C ARG A 132 -0.85 -0.58 -16.82
N ASN A 133 -0.07 -1.31 -16.04
CA ASN A 133 -0.15 -2.75 -15.87
C ASN A 133 -0.48 -3.18 -14.45
#